data_d77a327806b2de821be1198f8b6f585d
#
_entry.id   d77a327806b2de821be1198f8b6f585d
#
_cell.length_a   1.000
_cell.length_b   1.000
_cell.length_c   1.000
_cell.angle_alpha   90.00
_cell.angle_beta   90.00
_cell.angle_gamma   90.00
#
_symmetry.space_group_name_H-M   'P 1'
#
loop_
_entity.id
_entity.type
_entity.pdbx_description
1 polymer ?
#
loop_
_entity_poly.entity_id
_entity_poly.type
_entity_poly.pdbx_seq_one_letter_code
_entity_poly.pdbx_strand_id
1 'polypeptide(L)'
;MIKSMNIAWWVQRWSELHPHKTAILFEGECITYLQLHERANRTACWLQSLGIEKGDRVALMLENCPEFIELYLACSRLGAIFVPINFRLAPPELDYTLRNCRPRLFVFGNHFLETVFALNLNQRRPLMELACLGDQSRSSEVFDYRRRVTEFEGQRPFLTKSLGPADPEEPQVIMYTSGTTGQPKGAVLSHRKTFFNCLNADIFFKLHFDDIMLIVLPLFHSGGLFIQASPILYKGATTIIHPKFDPSQTYKDIERYRVTKFLGVPTVYRTLLKAPPSERGNLASLRVCAIGGEKTTPELLLQCKEAGFSLRQIMGQTETSILLWASEEESLRKPGTVGRPVFHAEVGIVNREGRTAKTGEVGEIVVRGSTMMKEYWQDPVRTEETIKNGWLNTGDLARTDEDGYFYLVDRAKDMYISGGENVYPAEVEKVLRGHPAIEDIAIIGVPDEVWGEVGHAFVIVKEGSTLKAEEVISFCNGRLACYKWPKQVTFSREFPRTSLGKVRKGMLKQP
;
A
#
# COMPACT_ATOMS: atom_id res chain seq x y z
N MET A 1 11.36 7.99 26.06
CA MET A 1 10.66 8.53 24.88
C MET A 1 10.91 7.70 23.61
N ILE A 2 12.11 7.24 23.34
CA ILE A 2 12.47 6.53 22.08
C ILE A 2 11.83 5.14 21.95
N LYS A 3 11.73 4.33 23.02
CA LYS A 3 11.02 3.01 23.01
C LYS A 3 9.56 3.13 22.59
N SER A 4 8.92 4.26 22.86
CA SER A 4 7.50 4.48 22.57
C SER A 4 7.16 4.61 21.09
N MET A 5 8.14 4.71 20.18
CA MET A 5 7.90 4.79 18.73
C MET A 5 7.98 3.43 18.04
N ASN A 6 8.27 2.33 18.75
CA ASN A 6 8.35 0.99 18.17
C ASN A 6 7.02 0.24 18.33
N ILE A 7 6.44 -0.24 17.24
CA ILE A 7 5.14 -0.94 17.24
C ILE A 7 5.15 -2.22 18.09
N ALA A 8 6.26 -2.97 18.13
CA ALA A 8 6.35 -4.16 18.96
C ALA A 8 6.28 -3.83 20.45
N TRP A 9 6.78 -2.64 20.83
CA TRP A 9 6.64 -2.15 22.20
C TRP A 9 5.19 -1.77 22.53
N TRP A 10 4.41 -1.24 21.58
CA TRP A 10 2.99 -0.92 21.82
C TRP A 10 2.19 -2.19 22.14
N VAL A 11 2.37 -3.24 21.32
CA VAL A 11 1.70 -4.52 21.54
C VAL A 11 2.14 -5.16 22.86
N GLN A 12 3.44 -5.09 23.21
CA GLN A 12 3.92 -5.52 24.51
C GLN A 12 3.23 -4.76 25.66
N ARG A 13 3.15 -3.43 25.58
CA ARG A 13 2.48 -2.65 26.64
C ARG A 13 1.00 -3.00 26.77
N TRP A 14 0.30 -3.19 25.66
CA TRP A 14 -1.10 -3.63 25.71
C TRP A 14 -1.24 -5.06 26.24
N SER A 15 -0.30 -5.96 25.95
CA SER A 15 -0.31 -7.31 26.54
C SER A 15 -0.10 -7.32 28.06
N GLU A 16 0.61 -6.32 28.59
CA GLU A 16 0.79 -6.13 30.04
C GLU A 16 -0.42 -5.47 30.70
N LEU A 17 -1.02 -4.48 30.06
CA LEU A 17 -2.13 -3.68 30.61
C LEU A 17 -3.50 -4.35 30.43
N HIS A 18 -3.71 -4.99 29.27
CA HIS A 18 -4.99 -5.61 28.87
C HIS A 18 -4.76 -6.94 28.15
N PRO A 19 -4.19 -7.97 28.84
CA PRO A 19 -3.74 -9.23 28.21
C PRO A 19 -4.85 -9.97 27.47
N HIS A 20 -6.06 -9.93 27.99
CA HIS A 20 -7.21 -10.69 27.44
C HIS A 20 -8.04 -9.92 26.41
N LYS A 21 -7.70 -8.64 26.14
CA LYS A 21 -8.39 -7.89 25.10
C LYS A 21 -8.02 -8.44 23.73
N THR A 22 -9.03 -8.62 22.89
CA THR A 22 -8.84 -9.04 21.50
C THR A 22 -8.06 -7.99 20.72
N ALA A 23 -6.95 -8.40 20.14
CA ALA A 23 -6.15 -7.58 19.21
C ALA A 23 -6.56 -7.83 17.76
N ILE A 24 -6.73 -9.11 17.39
CA ILE A 24 -7.06 -9.54 16.04
C ILE A 24 -8.21 -10.54 16.06
N LEU A 25 -9.17 -10.34 15.15
CA LEU A 25 -10.18 -11.32 14.75
C LEU A 25 -9.88 -11.75 13.31
N PHE A 26 -9.72 -13.03 13.08
CA PHE A 26 -9.41 -13.59 11.77
C PHE A 26 -10.14 -14.91 11.56
N GLU A 27 -11.02 -15.01 10.56
CA GLU A 27 -11.80 -16.22 10.23
C GLU A 27 -12.46 -16.90 11.44
N GLY A 28 -12.94 -16.09 12.40
CA GLY A 28 -13.58 -16.55 13.63
C GLY A 28 -12.63 -16.83 14.79
N GLU A 29 -11.32 -16.84 14.58
CA GLU A 29 -10.32 -16.93 15.64
C GLU A 29 -10.13 -15.57 16.32
N CYS A 30 -10.13 -15.56 17.66
CA CYS A 30 -9.82 -14.39 18.48
C CYS A 30 -8.38 -14.51 19.00
N ILE A 31 -7.53 -13.55 18.62
CA ILE A 31 -6.15 -13.46 19.13
C ILE A 31 -6.08 -12.27 20.08
N THR A 32 -5.79 -12.53 21.35
CA THR A 32 -5.65 -11.48 22.36
C THR A 32 -4.32 -10.73 22.23
N TYR A 33 -4.20 -9.56 22.88
CA TYR A 33 -2.91 -8.83 22.92
C TYR A 33 -1.79 -9.67 23.54
N LEU A 34 -2.08 -10.49 24.58
CA LEU A 34 -1.08 -11.40 25.14
C LEU A 34 -0.66 -12.45 24.10
N GLN A 35 -1.61 -13.11 23.46
CA GLN A 35 -1.32 -14.11 22.43
C GLN A 35 -0.56 -13.52 21.23
N LEU A 36 -0.96 -12.31 20.76
CA LEU A 36 -0.26 -11.63 19.68
C LEU A 36 1.19 -11.30 20.08
N HIS A 37 1.41 -10.83 21.30
CA HIS A 37 2.74 -10.57 21.83
C HIS A 37 3.60 -11.85 21.90
N GLU A 38 3.04 -12.96 22.38
CA GLU A 38 3.73 -14.25 22.46
C GLU A 38 4.04 -14.82 21.07
N ARG A 39 3.08 -14.76 20.14
CA ARG A 39 3.27 -15.19 18.74
C ARG A 39 4.38 -14.37 18.06
N ALA A 40 4.39 -13.05 18.22
CA ALA A 40 5.46 -12.18 17.72
C ALA A 40 6.83 -12.46 18.36
N ASN A 41 6.86 -12.85 19.64
CA ASN A 41 8.10 -13.25 20.32
C ASN A 41 8.66 -14.55 19.75
N ARG A 42 7.82 -15.57 19.57
CA ARG A 42 8.23 -16.85 18.95
C ARG A 42 8.78 -16.62 17.54
N THR A 43 8.09 -15.82 16.75
CA THR A 43 8.55 -15.41 15.42
C THR A 43 9.92 -14.73 15.50
N ALA A 44 10.12 -13.81 16.44
CA ALA A 44 11.42 -13.14 16.62
C ALA A 44 12.52 -14.11 17.04
N CYS A 45 12.24 -15.08 17.93
CA CYS A 45 13.20 -16.12 18.30
C CYS A 45 13.61 -16.97 17.09
N TRP A 46 12.63 -17.37 16.27
CA TRP A 46 12.90 -18.09 15.04
C TRP A 46 13.77 -17.28 14.07
N LEU A 47 13.43 -16.00 13.84
CA LEU A 47 14.25 -15.12 13.00
C LEU A 47 15.70 -15.02 13.52
N GLN A 48 15.89 -14.89 14.83
CA GLN A 48 17.23 -14.89 15.44
C GLN A 48 17.98 -16.21 15.22
N SER A 49 17.30 -17.36 15.29
CA SER A 49 17.92 -18.67 15.02
C SER A 49 18.41 -18.82 13.57
N LEU A 50 17.81 -18.06 12.63
CA LEU A 50 18.28 -17.94 11.24
C LEU A 50 19.39 -16.89 11.06
N GLY A 51 19.88 -16.28 12.15
CA GLY A 51 20.90 -15.25 12.12
C GLY A 51 20.40 -13.92 11.55
N ILE A 52 19.08 -13.64 11.62
CA ILE A 52 18.53 -12.35 11.23
C ILE A 52 18.92 -11.30 12.29
N GLU A 53 19.58 -10.26 11.84
CA GLU A 53 20.09 -9.18 12.65
C GLU A 53 19.46 -7.84 12.25
N LYS A 54 19.79 -6.80 13.06
CA LYS A 54 19.40 -5.43 12.78
C LYS A 54 19.83 -4.98 11.37
N GLY A 55 18.88 -4.42 10.61
CA GLY A 55 19.11 -3.95 9.24
C GLY A 55 18.96 -5.05 8.18
N ASP A 56 18.84 -6.32 8.55
CA ASP A 56 18.49 -7.38 7.62
C ASP A 56 17.07 -7.25 7.12
N ARG A 57 16.84 -7.63 5.86
CA ARG A 57 15.52 -7.56 5.24
C ARG A 57 14.82 -8.90 5.35
N VAL A 58 13.58 -8.86 5.81
CA VAL A 58 12.66 -10.00 5.81
C VAL A 58 11.54 -9.67 4.84
N ALA A 59 11.54 -10.33 3.70
CA ALA A 59 10.52 -10.14 2.67
C ALA A 59 9.37 -11.12 2.87
N LEU A 60 8.14 -10.67 2.56
CA LEU A 60 6.98 -11.53 2.63
C LEU A 60 5.99 -11.27 1.51
N MET A 61 5.43 -12.34 0.96
CA MET A 61 4.40 -12.35 -0.07
C MET A 61 3.22 -13.19 0.44
N LEU A 62 2.36 -12.56 1.23
CA LEU A 62 1.23 -13.18 1.90
C LEU A 62 -0.07 -12.42 1.58
N GLU A 63 -1.19 -13.13 1.56
CA GLU A 63 -2.49 -12.50 1.75
C GLU A 63 -2.60 -11.95 3.18
N ASN A 64 -3.64 -11.19 3.45
CA ASN A 64 -3.86 -10.69 4.80
C ASN A 64 -4.08 -11.85 5.78
N CYS A 65 -3.25 -11.95 6.80
CA CYS A 65 -3.33 -12.97 7.84
C CYS A 65 -2.67 -12.48 9.14
N PRO A 66 -2.91 -13.13 10.28
CA PRO A 66 -2.26 -12.78 11.54
C PRO A 66 -0.74 -12.88 11.47
N GLU A 67 -0.19 -13.86 10.76
CA GLU A 67 1.25 -14.07 10.61
C GLU A 67 1.95 -12.89 9.91
N PHE A 68 1.21 -12.14 9.06
CA PHE A 68 1.72 -10.89 8.49
C PHE A 68 2.04 -9.86 9.59
N ILE A 69 1.13 -9.70 10.55
CA ILE A 69 1.31 -8.79 11.68
C ILE A 69 2.37 -9.32 12.65
N GLU A 70 2.41 -10.64 12.92
CA GLU A 70 3.43 -11.27 13.76
C GLU A 70 4.84 -11.04 13.22
N LEU A 71 5.05 -11.21 11.91
CA LEU A 71 6.32 -10.92 11.23
C LEU A 71 6.69 -9.44 11.28
N TYR A 72 5.71 -8.55 11.09
CA TYR A 72 5.93 -7.10 11.19
C TYR A 72 6.39 -6.70 12.60
N LEU A 73 5.75 -7.26 13.63
CA LEU A 73 6.14 -7.03 15.02
C LEU A 73 7.50 -7.63 15.36
N ALA A 74 7.76 -8.86 14.89
CA ALA A 74 9.03 -9.56 15.10
C ALA A 74 10.21 -8.79 14.47
N CYS A 75 10.07 -8.35 13.21
CA CYS A 75 11.08 -7.51 12.56
C CYS A 75 11.31 -6.21 13.33
N SER A 76 10.23 -5.52 13.72
CA SER A 76 10.34 -4.28 14.49
C SER A 76 11.02 -4.49 15.85
N ARG A 77 10.84 -5.66 16.46
CA ARG A 77 11.50 -6.04 17.73
C ARG A 77 13.00 -6.26 17.56
N LEU A 78 13.41 -6.86 16.46
CA LEU A 78 14.82 -7.18 16.17
C LEU A 78 15.57 -6.02 15.50
N GLY A 79 14.87 -4.97 15.04
CA GLY A 79 15.45 -3.93 14.19
C GLY A 79 15.70 -4.41 12.76
N ALA A 80 15.16 -5.55 12.37
CA ALA A 80 15.15 -6.02 11.01
C ALA A 80 14.14 -5.21 10.18
N ILE A 81 14.40 -5.09 8.88
CA ILE A 81 13.58 -4.30 7.96
C ILE A 81 12.51 -5.22 7.34
N PHE A 82 11.26 -4.90 7.59
CA PHE A 82 10.11 -5.59 7.05
C PHE A 82 9.85 -5.17 5.59
N VAL A 83 9.71 -6.12 4.67
CA VAL A 83 9.53 -5.85 3.24
C VAL A 83 8.27 -6.56 2.73
N PRO A 84 7.09 -5.91 2.87
CA PRO A 84 5.85 -6.47 2.34
C PRO A 84 5.83 -6.36 0.81
N ILE A 85 5.57 -7.49 0.14
CA ILE A 85 5.56 -7.60 -1.31
C ILE A 85 4.12 -7.79 -1.78
N ASN A 86 3.75 -7.06 -2.82
CA ASN A 86 2.48 -7.25 -3.50
C ASN A 86 2.41 -8.65 -4.12
N PHE A 87 1.53 -9.49 -3.62
CA PHE A 87 1.37 -10.88 -4.08
C PHE A 87 0.76 -11.02 -5.49
N ARG A 88 0.33 -9.89 -6.08
CA ARG A 88 -0.21 -9.83 -7.46
C ARG A 88 0.87 -9.60 -8.51
N LEU A 89 2.12 -9.39 -8.10
CA LEU A 89 3.23 -9.17 -9.01
C LEU A 89 3.48 -10.39 -9.90
N ALA A 90 3.82 -10.13 -11.16
CA ALA A 90 4.31 -11.17 -12.05
C ALA A 90 5.74 -11.61 -11.68
N PRO A 91 6.19 -12.82 -12.07
CA PRO A 91 7.50 -13.32 -11.69
C PRO A 91 8.68 -12.37 -11.97
N PRO A 92 8.76 -11.67 -13.12
CA PRO A 92 9.87 -10.73 -13.36
C PRO A 92 9.86 -9.50 -12.43
N GLU A 93 8.67 -9.04 -12.03
CA GLU A 93 8.51 -7.91 -11.09
C GLU A 93 8.93 -8.32 -9.68
N LEU A 94 8.54 -9.54 -9.29
CA LEU A 94 8.93 -10.14 -8.01
C LEU A 94 10.43 -10.38 -7.97
N ASP A 95 11.02 -10.91 -9.05
CA ASP A 95 12.47 -11.14 -9.16
C ASP A 95 13.26 -9.82 -9.01
N TYR A 96 12.82 -8.75 -9.68
CA TYR A 96 13.42 -7.45 -9.51
C TYR A 96 13.38 -6.97 -8.06
N THR A 97 12.20 -7.08 -7.42
CA THR A 97 12.00 -6.64 -6.04
C THR A 97 12.92 -7.39 -5.07
N LEU A 98 13.00 -8.71 -5.21
CA LEU A 98 13.88 -9.55 -4.38
C LEU A 98 15.38 -9.26 -4.63
N ARG A 99 15.77 -8.98 -5.87
CA ARG A 99 17.16 -8.57 -6.19
C ARG A 99 17.50 -7.21 -5.59
N ASN A 100 16.57 -6.29 -5.58
CA ASN A 100 16.79 -4.94 -5.06
C ASN A 100 16.86 -4.93 -3.54
N CYS A 101 15.90 -5.54 -2.82
CA CYS A 101 15.94 -5.56 -1.35
C CYS A 101 16.90 -6.57 -0.75
N ARG A 102 17.30 -7.60 -1.49
CA ARG A 102 18.24 -8.67 -1.03
C ARG A 102 17.86 -9.19 0.35
N PRO A 103 16.69 -9.83 0.52
CA PRO A 103 16.25 -10.29 1.83
C PRO A 103 17.08 -11.49 2.29
N ARG A 104 17.27 -11.62 3.60
CA ARG A 104 17.85 -12.82 4.22
C ARG A 104 16.83 -13.93 4.38
N LEU A 105 15.56 -13.57 4.52
CA LEU A 105 14.44 -14.50 4.57
C LEU A 105 13.34 -14.01 3.62
N PHE A 106 12.74 -14.92 2.87
CA PHE A 106 11.55 -14.69 2.08
C PHE A 106 10.45 -15.65 2.52
N VAL A 107 9.36 -15.09 3.09
CA VAL A 107 8.18 -15.83 3.54
C VAL A 107 7.07 -15.66 2.51
N PHE A 108 6.40 -16.74 2.12
CA PHE A 108 5.33 -16.69 1.13
C PHE A 108 4.21 -17.67 1.45
N GLY A 109 3.02 -17.40 0.93
CA GLY A 109 1.86 -18.28 1.05
C GLY A 109 1.99 -19.52 0.15
N ASN A 110 1.44 -20.64 0.58
CA ASN A 110 1.51 -21.92 -0.13
C ASN A 110 1.06 -21.82 -1.60
N HIS A 111 0.02 -21.06 -1.87
CA HIS A 111 -0.50 -20.89 -3.23
C HIS A 111 0.42 -20.10 -4.18
N PHE A 112 1.52 -19.52 -3.69
CA PHE A 112 2.57 -18.87 -4.49
C PHE A 112 3.79 -19.77 -4.76
N LEU A 113 3.78 -21.02 -4.31
CA LEU A 113 4.90 -21.95 -4.45
C LEU A 113 5.42 -22.03 -5.90
N GLU A 114 4.53 -22.23 -6.86
CA GLU A 114 4.92 -22.34 -8.28
C GLU A 114 5.55 -21.04 -8.80
N THR A 115 4.99 -19.89 -8.41
CA THR A 115 5.57 -18.59 -8.76
C THR A 115 6.97 -18.41 -8.19
N VAL A 116 7.17 -18.80 -6.94
CA VAL A 116 8.48 -18.66 -6.26
C VAL A 116 9.51 -19.62 -6.85
N PHE A 117 9.15 -20.85 -7.15
CA PHE A 117 10.08 -21.81 -7.78
C PHE A 117 10.44 -21.44 -9.22
N ALA A 118 9.51 -20.81 -9.96
CA ALA A 118 9.81 -20.29 -11.31
C ALA A 118 10.89 -19.20 -11.34
N LEU A 119 11.21 -18.58 -10.19
CA LEU A 119 12.23 -17.53 -10.09
C LEU A 119 13.67 -18.04 -10.07
N ASN A 120 13.93 -19.37 -10.11
CA ASN A 120 15.28 -19.97 -10.05
C ASN A 120 16.15 -19.38 -8.93
N LEU A 121 15.58 -19.22 -7.72
CA LEU A 121 16.25 -18.59 -6.57
C LEU A 121 17.49 -19.36 -6.07
N ASN A 122 17.70 -20.57 -6.54
CA ASN A 122 18.86 -21.42 -6.17
C ASN A 122 20.23 -20.74 -6.39
N GLN A 123 20.33 -19.85 -7.36
CA GLN A 123 21.55 -19.06 -7.59
C GLN A 123 21.82 -18.00 -6.49
N ARG A 124 20.84 -17.76 -5.60
CA ARG A 124 20.92 -16.78 -4.50
C ARG A 124 21.17 -17.42 -3.14
N ARG A 125 21.12 -18.75 -3.06
CA ARG A 125 21.57 -19.50 -1.88
C ARG A 125 23.11 -19.50 -1.85
N PRO A 126 23.72 -19.30 -0.70
CA PRO A 126 23.21 -19.43 0.67
C PRO A 126 22.71 -18.13 1.34
N LEU A 127 22.49 -17.03 0.61
CA LEU A 127 22.24 -15.71 1.20
C LEU A 127 20.77 -15.44 1.56
N MET A 128 19.82 -16.28 1.12
CA MET A 128 18.39 -16.09 1.37
C MET A 128 17.72 -17.42 1.74
N GLU A 129 17.11 -17.45 2.90
CA GLU A 129 16.27 -18.57 3.35
C GLU A 129 14.84 -18.42 2.79
N LEU A 130 14.16 -19.54 2.61
CA LEU A 130 12.79 -19.61 2.13
C LEU A 130 11.89 -20.24 3.18
N ALA A 131 10.73 -19.61 3.44
CA ALA A 131 9.71 -20.18 4.30
C ALA A 131 8.33 -20.03 3.68
N CYS A 132 7.51 -21.04 3.86
CA CYS A 132 6.15 -21.09 3.34
C CYS A 132 5.14 -21.12 4.49
N LEU A 133 4.07 -20.39 4.33
CA LEU A 133 2.89 -20.45 5.19
C LEU A 133 1.87 -21.39 4.55
N GLY A 134 1.69 -22.59 5.12
CA GLY A 134 0.81 -23.64 4.64
C GLY A 134 1.52 -24.97 4.37
N ASP A 135 0.80 -25.99 3.89
CA ASP A 135 1.33 -27.32 3.66
C ASP A 135 2.40 -27.38 2.58
N GLN A 136 3.52 -28.04 2.90
CA GLN A 136 4.75 -28.04 2.11
C GLN A 136 5.20 -29.43 1.66
N SER A 137 4.33 -30.35 1.44
CA SER A 137 4.69 -31.72 1.07
C SER A 137 5.65 -31.87 -0.14
N ARG A 138 6.08 -30.76 -0.76
CA ARG A 138 6.81 -30.75 -2.05
C ARG A 138 8.29 -30.35 -2.03
N SER A 139 8.86 -29.82 -0.94
CA SER A 139 10.27 -29.42 -0.94
C SER A 139 10.90 -29.42 0.45
N SER A 140 12.01 -30.16 0.60
CA SER A 140 12.85 -30.14 1.82
C SER A 140 13.67 -28.85 1.97
N GLU A 141 13.67 -27.99 0.98
CA GLU A 141 14.48 -26.78 0.90
C GLU A 141 13.77 -25.51 1.41
N VAL A 142 12.50 -25.63 1.78
CA VAL A 142 11.67 -24.52 2.25
C VAL A 142 11.19 -24.82 3.67
N PHE A 143 11.36 -23.91 4.59
CA PHE A 143 10.86 -24.07 5.96
C PHE A 143 9.34 -24.04 6.01
N ASP A 144 8.74 -24.88 6.84
CA ASP A 144 7.36 -24.69 7.28
C ASP A 144 7.33 -23.59 8.35
N TYR A 145 6.76 -22.43 8.00
CA TYR A 145 6.74 -21.28 8.89
C TYR A 145 6.09 -21.60 10.24
N ARG A 146 4.86 -22.16 10.23
CA ARG A 146 4.11 -22.44 11.46
C ARG A 146 4.81 -23.44 12.35
N ARG A 147 5.29 -24.54 11.76
CA ARG A 147 6.05 -25.56 12.47
C ARG A 147 7.30 -24.98 13.12
N ARG A 148 8.08 -24.21 12.35
CA ARG A 148 9.32 -23.61 12.86
C ARG A 148 9.10 -22.62 13.98
N VAL A 149 8.09 -21.77 13.85
CA VAL A 149 7.75 -20.79 14.91
C VAL A 149 7.27 -21.49 16.18
N THR A 150 6.56 -22.63 16.07
CA THR A 150 6.08 -23.39 17.24
C THR A 150 7.22 -24.03 18.07
N GLU A 151 8.35 -24.35 17.44
CA GLU A 151 9.55 -24.88 18.15
C GLU A 151 10.08 -23.89 19.21
N PHE A 152 9.71 -22.60 19.13
CA PHE A 152 10.11 -21.54 20.06
C PHE A 152 9.02 -21.17 21.09
N GLU A 153 8.06 -22.05 21.35
CA GLU A 153 7.01 -21.82 22.35
C GLU A 153 7.61 -21.55 23.74
N GLY A 154 7.12 -20.54 24.43
CA GLY A 154 7.60 -20.12 25.74
C GLY A 154 8.95 -19.39 25.73
N GLN A 155 9.65 -19.33 24.59
CA GLN A 155 10.93 -18.63 24.50
C GLN A 155 10.72 -17.11 24.31
N ARG A 156 11.68 -16.34 24.80
CA ARG A 156 11.77 -14.89 24.55
C ARG A 156 13.00 -14.62 23.72
N PRO A 157 12.94 -13.74 22.71
CA PRO A 157 14.09 -13.41 21.91
C PRO A 157 15.20 -12.89 22.82
N PHE A 158 16.43 -13.34 22.58
CA PHE A 158 17.60 -12.83 23.28
C PHE A 158 17.83 -11.39 22.83
N LEU A 159 17.34 -10.46 23.63
CA LEU A 159 17.54 -9.05 23.42
C LEU A 159 18.94 -8.70 23.90
N THR A 160 19.92 -8.76 23.01
CA THR A 160 21.24 -8.18 23.30
C THR A 160 21.07 -6.71 23.71
N LYS A 161 22.04 -6.15 24.43
CA LYS A 161 22.03 -4.72 24.84
C LYS A 161 21.78 -3.75 23.68
N SER A 162 21.87 -4.20 22.44
CA SER A 162 21.57 -3.45 21.21
C SER A 162 20.09 -3.23 20.92
N LEU A 163 19.17 -3.92 21.60
CA LEU A 163 17.74 -3.52 21.60
C LEU A 163 17.48 -2.45 22.67
N GLY A 164 18.41 -1.53 22.77
CA GLY A 164 18.10 -0.19 23.21
C GLY A 164 16.93 0.34 22.36
N PRO A 165 16.34 1.47 22.73
CA PRO A 165 15.32 2.08 21.90
C PRO A 165 15.87 2.20 20.48
N ALA A 166 15.20 1.57 19.49
CA ALA A 166 15.55 1.75 18.09
C ALA A 166 15.61 3.26 17.83
N ASP A 167 16.67 3.73 17.19
CA ASP A 167 16.68 5.12 16.73
C ASP A 167 15.39 5.32 15.92
N PRO A 168 14.55 6.30 16.24
CA PRO A 168 13.33 6.56 15.51
C PRO A 168 13.53 6.68 13.99
N GLU A 169 14.73 7.07 13.57
CA GLU A 169 15.12 7.20 12.17
C GLU A 169 15.56 5.89 11.51
N GLU A 170 15.69 4.81 12.27
CA GLU A 170 16.04 3.53 11.67
C GLU A 170 14.94 3.05 10.71
N PRO A 171 15.36 2.45 9.57
CA PRO A 171 14.43 1.80 8.64
C PRO A 171 13.62 0.71 9.35
N GLN A 172 12.31 0.80 9.27
CA GLN A 172 11.38 -0.20 9.79
C GLN A 172 10.79 -1.04 8.65
N VAL A 173 10.41 -0.36 7.56
CA VAL A 173 9.74 -1.00 6.41
C VAL A 173 10.34 -0.45 5.12
N ILE A 174 10.55 -1.33 4.14
CA ILE A 174 10.72 -0.96 2.73
C ILE A 174 9.46 -1.35 2.00
N MET A 175 8.68 -0.37 1.56
CA MET A 175 7.44 -0.60 0.81
C MET A 175 7.63 -0.20 -0.64
N TYR A 176 7.48 -1.19 -1.55
CA TYR A 176 7.68 -0.96 -2.97
C TYR A 176 6.49 -0.28 -3.61
N THR A 177 6.77 0.76 -4.39
CA THR A 177 5.80 1.46 -5.23
C THR A 177 6.21 1.34 -6.69
N SER A 178 5.24 1.34 -7.59
CA SER A 178 5.49 1.31 -9.02
C SER A 178 6.16 2.63 -9.45
N GLY A 179 7.36 2.53 -10.00
CA GLY A 179 8.15 3.69 -10.43
C GLY A 179 7.68 4.27 -11.76
N THR A 180 7.75 5.58 -11.91
CA THR A 180 7.47 6.30 -13.18
C THR A 180 8.42 5.95 -14.32
N THR A 181 9.55 5.33 -14.02
CA THR A 181 10.55 4.83 -14.98
C THR A 181 10.35 3.35 -15.33
N GLY A 182 9.26 2.73 -14.87
CA GLY A 182 8.94 1.32 -15.12
C GLY A 182 9.69 0.32 -14.23
N GLN A 183 10.45 0.80 -13.23
CA GLN A 183 11.05 -0.08 -12.21
C GLN A 183 10.47 0.27 -10.84
N PRO A 184 10.03 -0.72 -10.04
CA PRO A 184 9.57 -0.49 -8.67
C PRO A 184 10.66 0.20 -7.83
N LYS A 185 10.25 1.11 -6.95
CA LYS A 185 11.13 1.79 -6.02
C LYS A 185 10.69 1.50 -4.58
N GLY A 186 11.65 1.15 -3.71
CA GLY A 186 11.38 0.85 -2.31
C GLY A 186 11.43 2.11 -1.46
N ALA A 187 10.29 2.62 -1.00
CA ALA A 187 10.27 3.71 -0.04
C ALA A 187 10.68 3.20 1.35
N VAL A 188 11.70 3.79 1.95
CA VAL A 188 12.19 3.45 3.28
C VAL A 188 11.41 4.25 4.33
N LEU A 189 10.69 3.54 5.17
CA LEU A 189 9.80 4.10 6.18
C LEU A 189 10.39 3.83 7.57
N SER A 190 10.63 4.88 8.36
CA SER A 190 11.23 4.78 9.68
C SER A 190 10.18 4.52 10.77
N HIS A 191 10.64 4.12 11.96
CA HIS A 191 9.79 4.02 13.16
C HIS A 191 9.11 5.35 13.49
N ARG A 192 9.84 6.48 13.34
CA ARG A 192 9.28 7.83 13.53
C ARG A 192 8.11 8.09 12.59
N LYS A 193 8.30 7.78 11.28
CA LYS A 193 7.23 7.95 10.29
C LYS A 193 5.97 7.16 10.69
N THR A 194 6.13 5.90 11.07
CA THR A 194 5.01 5.05 11.50
C THR A 194 4.29 5.65 12.70
N PHE A 195 5.04 6.12 13.71
CA PHE A 195 4.47 6.71 14.91
C PHE A 195 3.66 7.98 14.62
N PHE A 196 4.24 8.95 13.88
CA PHE A 196 3.53 10.19 13.54
C PHE A 196 2.35 9.96 12.59
N ASN A 197 2.44 8.96 11.70
CA ASN A 197 1.29 8.55 10.92
C ASN A 197 0.16 7.97 11.81
N CYS A 198 0.48 7.20 12.85
CA CYS A 198 -0.52 6.72 13.80
C CYS A 198 -1.20 7.88 14.55
N LEU A 199 -0.47 8.94 14.92
CA LEU A 199 -1.06 10.13 15.51
C LEU A 199 -2.00 10.87 14.55
N ASN A 200 -1.62 11.02 13.28
CA ASN A 200 -2.50 11.60 12.26
C ASN A 200 -3.75 10.72 12.04
N ALA A 201 -3.59 9.40 12.01
CA ALA A 201 -4.70 8.47 11.88
C ALA A 201 -5.63 8.48 13.11
N ASP A 202 -5.07 8.63 14.31
CA ASP A 202 -5.85 8.79 15.57
C ASP A 202 -6.78 10.02 15.48
N ILE A 203 -6.24 11.16 15.05
CA ILE A 203 -7.03 12.38 14.85
C ILE A 203 -8.09 12.17 13.74
N PHE A 204 -7.69 11.60 12.61
CA PHE A 204 -8.56 11.40 11.45
C PHE A 204 -9.72 10.45 11.75
N PHE A 205 -9.44 9.26 12.30
CA PHE A 205 -10.46 8.28 12.64
C PHE A 205 -11.17 8.57 13.97
N LYS A 206 -10.67 9.50 14.79
CA LYS A 206 -11.09 9.70 16.18
C LYS A 206 -11.06 8.34 16.91
N LEU A 207 -9.86 7.76 17.02
CA LEU A 207 -9.69 6.42 17.56
C LEU A 207 -9.92 6.36 19.07
N HIS A 208 -10.62 5.32 19.48
CA HIS A 208 -10.85 4.94 20.86
C HIS A 208 -10.36 3.52 21.14
N PHE A 209 -10.07 3.21 22.39
CA PHE A 209 -9.61 1.90 22.82
C PHE A 209 -10.64 0.77 22.54
N ASP A 210 -11.93 1.08 22.53
CA ASP A 210 -13.04 0.16 22.26
C ASP A 210 -13.41 0.07 20.77
N ASP A 211 -12.68 0.72 19.89
CA ASP A 211 -12.94 0.64 18.46
C ASP A 211 -12.64 -0.75 17.88
N ILE A 212 -13.37 -1.07 16.83
CA ILE A 212 -13.16 -2.26 16.01
C ILE A 212 -13.02 -1.79 14.57
N MET A 213 -11.84 -2.03 13.99
CA MET A 213 -11.50 -1.67 12.61
C MET A 213 -11.59 -2.93 11.73
N LEU A 214 -12.39 -2.88 10.67
CA LEU A 214 -12.40 -3.92 9.66
C LEU A 214 -11.41 -3.59 8.54
N ILE A 215 -10.45 -4.48 8.31
CA ILE A 215 -9.39 -4.36 7.31
C ILE A 215 -9.68 -5.31 6.15
N VAL A 216 -10.08 -4.74 5.01
CA VAL A 216 -10.30 -5.44 3.74
C VAL A 216 -9.24 -5.07 2.70
N LEU A 217 -8.47 -4.00 2.95
CA LEU A 217 -7.39 -3.58 2.09
C LEU A 217 -6.13 -4.43 2.33
N PRO A 218 -5.32 -4.66 1.29
CA PRO A 218 -4.09 -5.44 1.44
C PRO A 218 -3.13 -4.84 2.46
N LEU A 219 -2.60 -5.67 3.36
CA LEU A 219 -1.61 -5.27 4.36
C LEU A 219 -0.25 -4.93 3.74
N PHE A 220 0.04 -5.39 2.52
CA PHE A 220 1.27 -4.99 1.81
C PHE A 220 1.21 -3.55 1.28
N HIS A 221 0.07 -2.87 1.35
CA HIS A 221 -0.12 -1.47 1.04
C HIS A 221 -0.15 -0.57 2.26
N SER A 222 0.21 0.69 2.07
CA SER A 222 0.14 1.73 3.09
C SER A 222 -1.27 1.86 3.69
N GLY A 223 -2.33 1.71 2.89
CA GLY A 223 -3.72 1.76 3.34
C GLY A 223 -4.05 0.71 4.40
N GLY A 224 -3.68 -0.55 4.16
CA GLY A 224 -3.91 -1.66 5.11
C GLY A 224 -2.99 -1.58 6.32
N LEU A 225 -1.69 -1.44 6.12
CA LEU A 225 -0.71 -1.55 7.19
C LEU A 225 -0.58 -0.26 8.01
N PHE A 226 -0.37 0.89 7.35
CA PHE A 226 -0.04 2.14 8.04
C PHE A 226 -1.25 2.99 8.39
N ILE A 227 -2.34 2.93 7.60
CA ILE A 227 -3.52 3.74 7.84
C ILE A 227 -4.54 3.00 8.72
N GLN A 228 -4.56 1.66 8.70
CA GLN A 228 -5.50 0.85 9.47
C GLN A 228 -4.82 0.05 10.59
N ALA A 229 -4.00 -0.95 10.27
CA ALA A 229 -3.48 -1.90 11.26
C ALA A 229 -2.59 -1.23 12.33
N SER A 230 -1.59 -0.46 11.93
CA SER A 230 -0.64 0.16 12.86
C SER A 230 -1.32 1.14 13.83
N PRO A 231 -2.23 2.05 13.40
CA PRO A 231 -2.92 2.96 14.32
C PRO A 231 -3.83 2.25 15.32
N ILE A 232 -4.49 1.17 14.91
CA ILE A 232 -5.34 0.37 15.81
C ILE A 232 -4.49 -0.33 16.87
N LEU A 233 -3.36 -0.93 16.48
CA LEU A 233 -2.43 -1.54 17.44
C LEU A 233 -1.80 -0.49 18.37
N TYR A 234 -1.51 0.72 17.88
CA TYR A 234 -1.08 1.84 18.71
C TYR A 234 -2.13 2.19 19.78
N LYS A 235 -3.40 2.23 19.41
CA LYS A 235 -4.52 2.59 20.29
C LYS A 235 -4.95 1.47 21.26
N GLY A 236 -4.51 0.23 21.05
CA GLY A 236 -4.95 -0.93 21.82
C GLY A 236 -6.37 -1.38 21.47
N ALA A 237 -6.85 -1.03 20.31
CA ALA A 237 -8.16 -1.38 19.80
C ALA A 237 -8.15 -2.75 19.05
N THR A 238 -9.25 -3.18 18.46
CA THR A 238 -9.39 -4.48 17.82
C THR A 238 -9.37 -4.34 16.29
N THR A 239 -8.66 -5.23 15.61
CA THR A 239 -8.73 -5.38 14.14
C THR A 239 -9.49 -6.64 13.76
N ILE A 240 -10.37 -6.54 12.78
CA ILE A 240 -10.87 -7.70 12.01
C ILE A 240 -10.10 -7.71 10.70
N ILE A 241 -9.48 -8.80 10.37
CA ILE A 241 -8.67 -8.93 9.15
C ILE A 241 -9.37 -9.90 8.20
N HIS A 242 -9.71 -9.42 6.98
CA HIS A 242 -10.16 -10.30 5.90
C HIS A 242 -8.97 -10.72 5.04
N PRO A 243 -8.83 -12.01 4.70
CA PRO A 243 -7.78 -12.47 3.78
C PRO A 243 -7.84 -11.73 2.44
N LYS A 244 -9.05 -11.52 1.96
CA LYS A 244 -9.40 -10.75 0.76
C LYS A 244 -10.75 -10.06 0.94
N PHE A 245 -10.99 -9.02 0.16
CA PHE A 245 -12.28 -8.33 0.18
C PHE A 245 -13.40 -9.24 -0.33
N ASP A 246 -14.44 -9.40 0.47
CA ASP A 246 -15.72 -10.02 0.14
C ASP A 246 -16.85 -9.12 0.62
N PRO A 247 -17.74 -8.62 -0.26
CA PRO A 247 -18.78 -7.66 0.11
C PRO A 247 -19.82 -8.26 1.07
N SER A 248 -20.22 -9.52 0.87
CA SER A 248 -21.20 -10.19 1.74
C SER A 248 -20.64 -10.41 3.13
N GLN A 249 -19.39 -10.92 3.22
CA GLN A 249 -18.72 -11.11 4.51
C GLN A 249 -18.45 -9.77 5.21
N THR A 250 -18.15 -8.73 4.45
CA THR A 250 -17.94 -7.36 4.99
C THR A 250 -19.18 -6.87 5.72
N TYR A 251 -20.38 -6.98 5.12
CA TYR A 251 -21.63 -6.60 5.77
C TYR A 251 -21.95 -7.46 7.01
N LYS A 252 -21.79 -8.77 6.92
CA LYS A 252 -21.99 -9.68 8.04
C LYS A 252 -21.10 -9.35 9.23
N ASP A 253 -19.84 -9.05 8.97
CA ASP A 253 -18.89 -8.76 10.05
C ASP A 253 -19.08 -7.38 10.64
N ILE A 254 -19.51 -6.37 9.83
CA ILE A 254 -19.90 -5.06 10.35
C ILE A 254 -21.03 -5.20 11.38
N GLU A 255 -22.08 -5.96 11.06
CA GLU A 255 -23.21 -6.18 11.95
C GLU A 255 -22.83 -7.06 13.15
N ARG A 256 -22.25 -8.24 12.89
CA ARG A 256 -21.92 -9.26 13.91
C ARG A 256 -20.99 -8.72 14.98
N TYR A 257 -19.91 -8.07 14.57
CA TYR A 257 -18.87 -7.59 15.48
C TYR A 257 -19.01 -6.11 15.83
N ARG A 258 -20.08 -5.45 15.34
CA ARG A 258 -20.32 -4.02 15.58
C ARG A 258 -19.11 -3.15 15.21
N VAL A 259 -18.61 -3.35 14.00
CA VAL A 259 -17.47 -2.58 13.48
C VAL A 259 -17.71 -1.09 13.60
N THR A 260 -16.73 -0.35 14.09
CA THR A 260 -16.85 1.10 14.30
C THR A 260 -16.06 1.93 13.30
N LYS A 261 -15.04 1.36 12.69
CA LYS A 261 -14.14 2.00 11.72
C LYS A 261 -13.98 1.15 10.47
N PHE A 262 -14.02 1.80 9.32
CA PHE A 262 -13.85 1.13 8.04
C PHE A 262 -13.12 2.06 7.05
N LEU A 263 -12.17 1.53 6.28
CA LEU A 263 -11.52 2.23 5.18
C LEU A 263 -11.61 1.36 3.92
N GLY A 264 -12.12 1.95 2.86
CA GLY A 264 -12.12 1.37 1.53
C GLY A 264 -11.59 2.33 0.48
N VAL A 265 -11.23 1.79 -0.67
CA VAL A 265 -11.02 2.55 -1.89
C VAL A 265 -12.36 2.70 -2.64
N PRO A 266 -12.50 3.63 -3.61
CA PRO A 266 -13.76 3.80 -4.36
C PRO A 266 -14.33 2.50 -4.93
N THR A 267 -13.49 1.60 -5.44
CA THR A 267 -13.92 0.30 -5.97
C THR A 267 -14.55 -0.61 -4.90
N VAL A 268 -14.06 -0.59 -3.67
CA VAL A 268 -14.66 -1.31 -2.53
C VAL A 268 -16.07 -0.80 -2.28
N TYR A 269 -16.25 0.51 -2.18
CA TYR A 269 -17.57 1.10 -1.94
C TYR A 269 -18.53 0.87 -3.11
N ARG A 270 -18.10 1.05 -4.36
CA ARG A 270 -18.94 0.72 -5.53
C ARG A 270 -19.42 -0.73 -5.50
N THR A 271 -18.55 -1.66 -5.08
CA THR A 271 -18.92 -3.07 -4.97
C THR A 271 -19.91 -3.32 -3.82
N LEU A 272 -19.69 -2.69 -2.66
CA LEU A 272 -20.64 -2.75 -1.55
C LEU A 272 -22.01 -2.19 -1.93
N LEU A 273 -22.07 -1.07 -2.64
CA LEU A 273 -23.31 -0.45 -3.08
C LEU A 273 -24.13 -1.30 -4.07
N LYS A 274 -23.50 -2.27 -4.77
CA LYS A 274 -24.22 -3.22 -5.64
C LYS A 274 -25.07 -4.22 -4.87
N ALA A 275 -24.77 -4.48 -3.61
CA ALA A 275 -25.59 -5.35 -2.79
C ALA A 275 -26.99 -4.72 -2.57
N PRO A 276 -28.07 -5.52 -2.68
CA PRO A 276 -29.41 -5.00 -2.40
C PRO A 276 -29.52 -4.57 -0.93
N PRO A 277 -30.37 -3.56 -0.61
CA PRO A 277 -30.52 -3.06 0.77
C PRO A 277 -30.80 -4.14 1.81
N SER A 278 -31.55 -5.19 1.43
CA SER A 278 -31.88 -6.33 2.31
C SER A 278 -30.67 -7.17 2.73
N GLU A 279 -29.54 -7.09 2.02
CA GLU A 279 -28.33 -7.85 2.29
C GLU A 279 -27.25 -7.02 3.02
N ARG A 280 -27.48 -5.71 3.21
CA ARG A 280 -26.47 -4.81 3.78
C ARG A 280 -26.34 -4.91 5.31
N GLY A 281 -27.28 -5.59 5.99
CA GLY A 281 -27.27 -5.71 7.45
C GLY A 281 -27.37 -4.35 8.17
N ASN A 282 -27.03 -4.34 9.46
CA ASN A 282 -27.11 -3.15 10.30
C ASN A 282 -25.74 -2.42 10.35
N LEU A 283 -25.66 -1.24 9.76
CA LEU A 283 -24.46 -0.39 9.72
C LEU A 283 -24.36 0.66 10.85
N ALA A 284 -25.33 0.68 11.80
CA ALA A 284 -25.42 1.72 12.83
C ALA A 284 -24.23 1.77 13.80
N SER A 285 -23.39 0.73 13.85
CA SER A 285 -22.17 0.73 14.65
C SER A 285 -21.02 1.54 14.02
N LEU A 286 -21.05 1.78 12.70
CA LEU A 286 -20.02 2.52 12.00
C LEU A 286 -19.99 3.98 12.45
N ARG A 287 -18.89 4.40 13.05
CA ARG A 287 -18.68 5.78 13.53
C ARG A 287 -17.89 6.62 12.53
N VAL A 288 -16.91 6.03 11.88
CA VAL A 288 -16.09 6.69 10.85
C VAL A 288 -15.78 5.69 9.74
N CYS A 289 -16.23 6.04 8.55
CA CYS A 289 -15.80 5.40 7.32
C CYS A 289 -14.84 6.33 6.57
N ALA A 290 -13.86 5.76 5.89
CA ALA A 290 -12.88 6.51 5.13
C ALA A 290 -12.81 6.01 3.68
N ILE A 291 -12.53 6.94 2.77
CA ILE A 291 -12.33 6.65 1.36
C ILE A 291 -11.09 7.39 0.85
N GLY A 292 -10.26 6.70 0.07
CA GLY A 292 -9.05 7.30 -0.51
C GLY A 292 -8.35 6.37 -1.47
N GLY A 293 -7.14 6.76 -1.91
CA GLY A 293 -6.34 6.01 -2.88
C GLY A 293 -6.67 6.31 -4.34
N GLU A 294 -7.89 6.77 -4.63
CA GLU A 294 -8.35 7.20 -5.94
C GLU A 294 -9.15 8.50 -5.83
N LYS A 295 -9.41 9.14 -6.98
CA LYS A 295 -10.31 10.30 -7.04
C LYS A 295 -11.74 9.86 -6.71
N THR A 296 -12.32 10.47 -5.68
CA THR A 296 -13.71 10.22 -5.27
C THR A 296 -14.62 11.23 -5.89
N THR A 297 -15.71 10.77 -6.54
CA THR A 297 -16.71 11.68 -7.12
C THR A 297 -17.75 12.08 -6.08
N PRO A 298 -18.36 13.28 -6.20
CA PRO A 298 -19.42 13.71 -5.30
C PRO A 298 -20.63 12.77 -5.29
N GLU A 299 -20.94 12.17 -6.45
CA GLU A 299 -22.04 11.20 -6.61
C GLU A 299 -21.81 9.95 -5.76
N LEU A 300 -20.57 9.42 -5.76
CA LEU A 300 -20.23 8.25 -4.94
C LEU A 300 -20.35 8.58 -3.45
N LEU A 301 -19.93 9.77 -3.01
CA LEU A 301 -20.08 10.19 -1.62
C LEU A 301 -21.55 10.24 -1.20
N LEU A 302 -22.43 10.78 -2.04
CA LEU A 302 -23.88 10.83 -1.78
C LEU A 302 -24.48 9.42 -1.72
N GLN A 303 -24.19 8.57 -2.69
CA GLN A 303 -24.66 7.18 -2.71
C GLN A 303 -24.22 6.40 -1.46
N CYS A 304 -22.98 6.59 -1.02
CA CYS A 304 -22.47 5.96 0.20
C CYS A 304 -23.20 6.49 1.44
N LYS A 305 -23.46 7.80 1.52
CA LYS A 305 -24.21 8.41 2.62
C LYS A 305 -25.63 7.85 2.71
N GLU A 306 -26.35 7.78 1.59
CA GLU A 306 -27.68 7.17 1.51
C GLU A 306 -27.68 5.69 1.92
N ALA A 307 -26.59 4.99 1.65
CA ALA A 307 -26.42 3.60 2.05
C ALA A 307 -25.97 3.41 3.52
N GLY A 308 -25.75 4.49 4.29
CA GLY A 308 -25.36 4.46 5.70
C GLY A 308 -23.84 4.54 5.95
N PHE A 309 -23.03 4.82 4.92
CA PHE A 309 -21.59 5.06 5.08
C PHE A 309 -21.29 6.57 5.17
N SER A 310 -20.96 7.06 6.36
CA SER A 310 -20.49 8.45 6.54
C SER A 310 -19.00 8.53 6.20
N LEU A 311 -18.69 9.05 5.00
CA LEU A 311 -17.34 9.00 4.43
C LEU A 311 -16.52 10.25 4.72
N ARG A 312 -15.33 10.03 5.27
CA ARG A 312 -14.23 11.01 5.28
C ARG A 312 -13.27 10.70 4.13
N GLN A 313 -12.83 11.70 3.42
CA GLN A 313 -11.84 11.53 2.37
C GLN A 313 -10.43 11.64 2.91
N ILE A 314 -9.52 10.79 2.42
CA ILE A 314 -8.09 10.90 2.67
C ILE A 314 -7.32 10.88 1.35
N MET A 315 -6.25 11.66 1.31
CA MET A 315 -5.24 11.65 0.26
C MET A 315 -3.88 11.44 0.88
N GLY A 316 -3.07 10.65 0.21
CA GLY A 316 -1.70 10.37 0.61
C GLY A 316 -1.05 9.36 -0.33
N GLN A 317 0.20 9.08 -0.08
CA GLN A 317 0.98 8.10 -0.82
C GLN A 317 1.90 7.35 0.12
N THR A 318 2.55 6.28 -0.33
CA THR A 318 3.44 5.48 0.51
C THR A 318 4.53 6.33 1.16
N GLU A 319 5.09 7.26 0.40
CA GLU A 319 6.16 8.16 0.80
C GLU A 319 5.77 9.13 1.92
N THR A 320 4.48 9.45 2.06
CA THR A 320 4.00 10.47 3.01
C THR A 320 2.97 9.95 4.03
N SER A 321 2.36 8.78 3.79
CA SER A 321 1.17 8.28 4.49
C SER A 321 -0.04 9.22 4.30
N ILE A 322 -0.89 9.41 5.33
CA ILE A 322 -1.99 10.38 5.25
C ILE A 322 -1.39 11.80 5.16
N LEU A 323 -1.77 12.54 4.13
CA LEU A 323 -1.27 13.89 3.86
C LEU A 323 -2.36 14.95 3.98
N LEU A 324 -3.50 14.69 3.35
CA LEU A 324 -4.66 15.57 3.38
C LEU A 324 -5.90 14.77 3.75
N TRP A 325 -6.87 15.42 4.39
CA TRP A 325 -8.16 14.81 4.68
C TRP A 325 -9.30 15.83 4.76
N ALA A 326 -10.52 15.38 4.46
CA ALA A 326 -11.75 16.12 4.63
C ALA A 326 -12.79 15.27 5.38
N SER A 327 -13.57 15.90 6.25
CA SER A 327 -14.78 15.30 6.82
C SER A 327 -15.85 15.10 5.75
N GLU A 328 -16.89 14.33 6.07
CA GLU A 328 -18.05 14.18 5.18
C GLU A 328 -18.68 15.55 4.85
N GLU A 329 -18.92 16.36 5.87
CA GLU A 329 -19.51 17.70 5.72
C GLU A 329 -18.65 18.59 4.80
N GLU A 330 -17.32 18.62 5.04
CA GLU A 330 -16.40 19.39 4.21
C GLU A 330 -16.38 18.88 2.76
N SER A 331 -16.40 17.56 2.55
CA SER A 331 -16.42 16.95 1.22
C SER A 331 -17.67 17.27 0.43
N LEU A 332 -18.83 17.33 1.11
CA LEU A 332 -20.10 17.71 0.49
C LEU A 332 -20.20 19.23 0.24
N ARG A 333 -19.70 20.05 1.17
CA ARG A 333 -19.68 21.51 1.03
C ARG A 333 -18.70 22.01 -0.02
N LYS A 334 -17.56 21.30 -0.18
CA LYS A 334 -16.44 21.60 -1.09
C LYS A 334 -16.25 20.47 -2.10
N PRO A 335 -17.15 20.27 -3.07
CA PRO A 335 -17.08 19.14 -4.00
C PRO A 335 -15.73 19.08 -4.75
N GLY A 336 -15.14 17.89 -4.80
CA GLY A 336 -13.86 17.67 -5.46
C GLY A 336 -12.61 18.01 -4.64
N THR A 337 -12.77 18.53 -3.41
CA THR A 337 -11.64 18.71 -2.50
C THR A 337 -11.06 17.36 -2.04
N VAL A 338 -9.76 17.32 -1.79
CA VAL A 338 -9.10 16.23 -1.05
C VAL A 338 -8.82 16.62 0.40
N GLY A 339 -9.31 17.78 0.83
CA GLY A 339 -9.25 18.26 2.21
C GLY A 339 -8.12 19.23 2.51
N ARG A 340 -7.76 19.27 3.78
CA ARG A 340 -6.72 20.13 4.33
C ARG A 340 -5.58 19.28 4.92
N PRO A 341 -4.38 19.88 5.16
CA PRO A 341 -3.23 19.21 5.73
C PRO A 341 -3.51 18.49 7.05
N VAL A 342 -2.87 17.33 7.23
CA VAL A 342 -2.85 16.64 8.52
C VAL A 342 -2.07 17.45 9.57
N PHE A 343 -2.31 17.15 10.85
CA PHE A 343 -1.74 17.91 11.95
C PHE A 343 -0.21 17.79 12.05
N HIS A 344 0.35 16.60 11.82
CA HIS A 344 1.77 16.32 12.00
C HIS A 344 2.59 16.37 10.68
N ALA A 345 2.22 17.25 9.76
CA ALA A 345 3.02 17.54 8.57
C ALA A 345 2.79 18.98 8.11
N GLU A 346 3.82 19.59 7.55
CA GLU A 346 3.72 20.82 6.79
C GLU A 346 3.46 20.47 5.33
N VAL A 347 2.38 20.98 4.76
CA VAL A 347 2.00 20.72 3.36
C VAL A 347 1.79 22.05 2.68
N GLY A 348 2.40 22.20 1.51
CA GLY A 348 2.28 23.40 0.68
C GLY A 348 2.14 23.04 -0.80
N ILE A 349 1.98 24.09 -1.60
CA ILE A 349 2.02 23.98 -3.06
C ILE A 349 3.13 24.88 -3.56
N VAL A 350 4.00 24.37 -4.43
CA VAL A 350 5.03 25.14 -5.10
C VAL A 350 4.75 25.21 -6.61
N ASN A 351 4.87 26.41 -7.16
CA ASN A 351 4.70 26.62 -8.58
C ASN A 351 5.95 26.18 -9.39
N ARG A 352 5.91 26.29 -10.71
CA ARG A 352 7.02 25.88 -11.59
C ARG A 352 8.32 26.63 -11.34
N GLU A 353 8.25 27.80 -10.70
CA GLU A 353 9.41 28.63 -10.35
C GLU A 353 9.99 28.29 -8.97
N GLY A 354 9.43 27.26 -8.30
CA GLY A 354 9.85 26.84 -6.96
C GLY A 354 9.38 27.76 -5.83
N ARG A 355 8.45 28.69 -6.11
CA ARG A 355 7.87 29.61 -5.11
C ARG A 355 6.55 29.04 -4.58
N THR A 356 6.18 29.41 -3.38
CA THR A 356 4.84 29.11 -2.83
C THR A 356 3.76 29.60 -3.77
N ALA A 357 2.87 28.70 -4.20
CA ALA A 357 1.76 29.04 -5.08
C ALA A 357 0.72 29.92 -4.35
N LYS A 358 0.14 30.88 -5.08
CA LYS A 358 -0.96 31.68 -4.58
C LYS A 358 -2.27 30.87 -4.58
N THR A 359 -3.26 31.34 -3.84
CA THR A 359 -4.62 30.76 -3.88
C THR A 359 -5.13 30.70 -5.32
N GLY A 360 -5.62 29.53 -5.73
CA GLY A 360 -6.07 29.24 -7.11
C GLY A 360 -4.95 28.89 -8.09
N GLU A 361 -3.69 29.21 -7.80
CA GLU A 361 -2.55 28.86 -8.65
C GLU A 361 -2.27 27.36 -8.57
N VAL A 362 -2.03 26.73 -9.72
CA VAL A 362 -1.67 25.30 -9.80
C VAL A 362 -0.18 25.13 -9.60
N GLY A 363 0.18 24.19 -8.70
CA GLY A 363 1.56 23.79 -8.46
C GLY A 363 1.65 22.38 -7.89
N GLU A 364 2.86 21.93 -7.61
CA GLU A 364 3.13 20.63 -7.05
C GLU A 364 2.94 20.65 -5.53
N ILE A 365 2.25 19.64 -4.99
CA ILE A 365 2.15 19.43 -3.54
C ILE A 365 3.53 19.04 -3.01
N VAL A 366 3.99 19.77 -2.01
CA VAL A 366 5.22 19.47 -1.27
C VAL A 366 4.90 19.25 0.20
N VAL A 367 5.65 18.36 0.83
CA VAL A 367 5.45 18.01 2.24
C VAL A 367 6.78 18.01 3.00
N ARG A 368 6.73 18.47 4.25
CA ARG A 368 7.84 18.39 5.20
C ARG A 368 7.32 17.90 6.55
N GLY A 369 8.08 17.06 7.23
CA GLY A 369 7.77 16.61 8.57
C GLY A 369 8.03 15.14 8.83
N SER A 370 7.60 14.68 9.99
CA SER A 370 7.91 13.34 10.50
C SER A 370 7.18 12.20 9.79
N THR A 371 6.21 12.50 8.91
CA THR A 371 5.47 11.51 8.14
C THR A 371 6.10 11.16 6.80
N MET A 372 7.20 11.83 6.43
CA MET A 372 7.91 11.58 5.17
C MET A 372 8.68 10.26 5.23
N MET A 373 8.83 9.59 4.08
CA MET A 373 9.83 8.54 3.91
C MET A 373 11.23 9.10 4.18
N LYS A 374 12.15 8.23 4.55
CA LYS A 374 13.56 8.59 4.74
C LYS A 374 14.26 8.77 3.39
N GLU A 375 14.10 7.80 2.51
CA GLU A 375 14.80 7.71 1.22
C GLU A 375 14.12 6.65 0.34
N TYR A 376 14.52 6.56 -0.92
CA TYR A 376 14.32 5.36 -1.73
C TYR A 376 15.50 4.39 -1.53
N TRP A 377 15.17 3.12 -1.27
CA TRP A 377 16.14 2.07 -0.98
C TRP A 377 17.15 1.91 -2.10
N GLN A 378 18.44 2.11 -1.78
CA GLN A 378 19.57 2.00 -2.74
C GLN A 378 19.41 2.89 -3.99
N ASP A 379 18.68 4.00 -3.88
CA ASP A 379 18.46 4.93 -4.99
C ASP A 379 18.64 6.40 -4.52
N PRO A 380 19.90 6.82 -4.28
CA PRO A 380 20.18 8.18 -3.81
C PRO A 380 19.79 9.24 -4.86
N VAL A 381 19.92 8.93 -6.15
CA VAL A 381 19.59 9.88 -7.22
C VAL A 381 18.10 10.26 -7.16
N ARG A 382 17.21 9.26 -7.14
CA ARG A 382 15.76 9.54 -7.00
C ARG A 382 15.41 10.14 -5.65
N THR A 383 16.14 9.79 -4.60
CA THR A 383 15.93 10.39 -3.28
C THR A 383 16.19 11.89 -3.34
N GLU A 384 17.31 12.34 -3.91
CA GLU A 384 17.66 13.74 -4.09
C GLU A 384 16.73 14.47 -5.05
N GLU A 385 16.26 13.79 -6.11
CA GLU A 385 15.24 14.34 -7.02
C GLU A 385 13.91 14.58 -6.33
N THR A 386 13.53 13.71 -5.37
CA THR A 386 12.24 13.73 -4.69
C THR A 386 12.27 14.58 -3.42
N ILE A 387 13.36 14.51 -2.63
CA ILE A 387 13.52 15.28 -1.39
C ILE A 387 14.55 16.38 -1.62
N LYS A 388 14.06 17.63 -1.71
CA LYS A 388 14.88 18.82 -1.95
C LYS A 388 14.75 19.80 -0.78
N ASN A 389 15.87 20.19 -0.18
CA ASN A 389 15.89 21.15 0.94
C ASN A 389 14.95 20.74 2.10
N GLY A 390 14.83 19.45 2.39
CA GLY A 390 13.96 18.90 3.43
C GLY A 390 12.47 18.84 3.06
N TRP A 391 12.08 19.17 1.82
CA TRP A 391 10.75 19.03 1.28
C TRP A 391 10.67 17.86 0.30
N LEU A 392 9.66 17.01 0.49
CA LEU A 392 9.35 15.92 -0.43
C LEU A 392 8.37 16.42 -1.48
N ASN A 393 8.76 16.32 -2.76
CA ASN A 393 7.93 16.58 -3.92
C ASN A 393 7.06 15.36 -4.20
N THR A 394 5.74 15.52 -4.13
CA THR A 394 4.81 14.38 -4.23
C THR A 394 4.56 13.91 -5.65
N GLY A 395 4.81 14.75 -6.64
CA GLY A 395 4.43 14.55 -8.03
C GLY A 395 2.95 14.79 -8.33
N ASP A 396 2.13 15.16 -7.33
CA ASP A 396 0.72 15.50 -7.50
C ASP A 396 0.56 17.01 -7.65
N LEU A 397 -0.19 17.44 -8.69
CA LEU A 397 -0.50 18.85 -8.93
C LEU A 397 -1.83 19.20 -8.29
N ALA A 398 -1.86 20.31 -7.57
CA ALA A 398 -3.04 20.81 -6.91
C ALA A 398 -3.11 22.33 -6.92
N ARG A 399 -4.26 22.85 -6.51
CA ARG A 399 -4.47 24.25 -6.14
C ARG A 399 -5.20 24.32 -4.79
N THR A 400 -5.08 25.43 -4.10
CA THR A 400 -5.90 25.70 -2.89
C THR A 400 -6.99 26.71 -3.19
N ASP A 401 -8.09 26.64 -2.42
CA ASP A 401 -9.04 27.73 -2.34
C ASP A 401 -8.71 28.71 -1.19
N GLU A 402 -9.55 29.74 -1.00
CA GLU A 402 -9.38 30.77 0.02
C GLU A 402 -9.46 30.22 1.46
N ASP A 403 -10.14 29.08 1.66
CA ASP A 403 -10.28 28.41 2.94
C ASP A 403 -9.14 27.38 3.18
N GLY A 404 -8.18 27.26 2.26
CA GLY A 404 -7.03 26.36 2.35
C GLY A 404 -7.36 24.90 2.03
N TYR A 405 -8.46 24.61 1.35
CA TYR A 405 -8.77 23.28 0.85
C TYR A 405 -8.00 22.98 -0.45
N PHE A 406 -7.44 21.79 -0.54
CA PHE A 406 -6.68 21.32 -1.70
C PHE A 406 -7.61 20.63 -2.70
N TYR A 407 -7.37 20.92 -3.98
CA TYR A 407 -8.05 20.30 -5.13
C TYR A 407 -6.99 19.71 -6.05
N LEU A 408 -7.00 18.39 -6.22
CA LEU A 408 -6.11 17.74 -7.18
C LEU A 408 -6.53 18.14 -8.60
N VAL A 409 -5.58 18.60 -9.39
CA VAL A 409 -5.76 19.00 -10.79
C VAL A 409 -5.37 17.87 -11.71
N ASP A 410 -4.14 17.35 -11.56
CA ASP A 410 -3.60 16.24 -12.34
C ASP A 410 -2.41 15.64 -11.59
N ARG A 411 -1.78 14.62 -12.16
CA ARG A 411 -0.46 14.18 -11.73
C ARG A 411 0.60 14.75 -12.65
N ALA A 412 1.71 15.16 -12.08
CA ALA A 412 2.86 15.63 -12.85
C ALA A 412 3.39 14.55 -13.81
N LYS A 413 2.97 13.30 -13.61
CA LYS A 413 3.37 12.13 -14.38
C LYS A 413 2.13 11.26 -14.61
N ASP A 414 1.94 10.84 -15.85
CA ASP A 414 0.77 10.12 -16.45
C ASP A 414 0.28 8.82 -15.74
N MET A 415 0.38 8.71 -14.43
CA MET A 415 -0.08 7.54 -13.69
C MET A 415 -1.61 7.48 -13.66
N TYR A 416 -2.16 6.28 -13.70
CA TYR A 416 -3.59 6.02 -13.47
C TYR A 416 -3.77 4.95 -12.39
N ILE A 417 -4.99 4.86 -11.84
CA ILE A 417 -5.32 3.96 -10.73
C ILE A 417 -6.31 2.92 -11.20
N SER A 418 -5.85 1.66 -11.25
CA SER A 418 -6.67 0.52 -11.68
C SER A 418 -6.93 -0.42 -10.51
N GLY A 419 -8.20 -0.52 -10.10
CA GLY A 419 -8.61 -1.40 -8.98
C GLY A 419 -7.91 -1.09 -7.65
N GLY A 420 -7.64 0.19 -7.37
CA GLY A 420 -6.94 0.64 -6.17
C GLY A 420 -5.41 0.55 -6.26
N GLU A 421 -4.87 0.09 -7.37
CA GLU A 421 -3.44 -0.07 -7.61
C GLU A 421 -2.90 1.00 -8.56
N ASN A 422 -1.78 1.60 -8.20
CA ASN A 422 -1.10 2.57 -9.06
C ASN A 422 -0.49 1.88 -10.27
N VAL A 423 -0.86 2.29 -11.46
CA VAL A 423 -0.26 1.84 -12.71
C VAL A 423 0.48 2.99 -13.37
N TYR A 424 1.73 2.75 -13.69
CA TYR A 424 2.56 3.71 -14.39
C TYR A 424 2.68 3.32 -15.86
N PRO A 425 2.17 4.14 -16.78
CA PRO A 425 2.24 3.89 -18.21
C PRO A 425 3.63 3.47 -18.69
N ALA A 426 4.67 4.13 -18.19
CA ALA A 426 6.04 3.84 -18.59
C ALA A 426 6.49 2.39 -18.31
N GLU A 427 5.99 1.78 -17.24
CA GLU A 427 6.27 0.37 -16.91
C GLU A 427 5.62 -0.57 -17.93
N VAL A 428 4.34 -0.35 -18.24
CA VAL A 428 3.58 -1.16 -19.18
C VAL A 428 4.09 -0.97 -20.60
N GLU A 429 4.36 0.28 -21.00
CA GLU A 429 4.97 0.62 -22.29
C GLU A 429 6.32 -0.06 -22.49
N LYS A 430 7.17 -0.11 -21.46
CA LYS A 430 8.47 -0.78 -21.51
C LYS A 430 8.34 -2.27 -21.84
N VAL A 431 7.38 -2.95 -21.22
CA VAL A 431 7.12 -4.36 -21.50
C VAL A 431 6.59 -4.54 -22.91
N LEU A 432 5.60 -3.76 -23.31
CA LEU A 432 4.96 -3.89 -24.62
C LEU A 432 5.87 -3.48 -25.77
N ARG A 433 6.82 -2.56 -25.60
CA ARG A 433 7.89 -2.27 -26.61
C ARG A 433 8.78 -3.48 -26.89
N GLY A 434 8.84 -4.46 -26.00
CA GLY A 434 9.51 -5.74 -26.24
C GLY A 434 8.79 -6.66 -27.23
N HIS A 435 7.55 -6.33 -27.65
CA HIS A 435 6.83 -7.12 -28.62
C HIS A 435 7.41 -6.91 -30.03
N PRO A 436 7.72 -7.99 -30.81
CA PRO A 436 8.45 -7.88 -32.07
C PRO A 436 7.73 -7.05 -33.14
N ALA A 437 6.41 -7.00 -33.13
CA ALA A 437 5.59 -6.25 -34.10
C ALA A 437 5.28 -4.80 -33.68
N ILE A 438 5.64 -4.37 -32.45
CA ILE A 438 5.38 -2.99 -31.98
C ILE A 438 6.58 -2.11 -32.34
N GLU A 439 6.30 -1.01 -33.05
CA GLU A 439 7.29 0.04 -33.31
C GLU A 439 7.34 1.05 -32.16
N ASP A 440 6.18 1.58 -31.77
CA ASP A 440 6.07 2.49 -30.64
C ASP A 440 4.72 2.31 -29.92
N ILE A 441 4.68 2.72 -28.65
CA ILE A 441 3.50 2.60 -27.79
C ILE A 441 3.43 3.74 -26.80
N ALA A 442 2.20 4.23 -26.60
CA ALA A 442 1.87 5.17 -25.54
C ALA A 442 0.64 4.69 -24.78
N ILE A 443 0.65 4.75 -23.47
CA ILE A 443 -0.47 4.35 -22.62
C ILE A 443 -0.95 5.55 -21.81
N ILE A 444 -2.27 5.68 -21.73
CA ILE A 444 -2.96 6.64 -20.87
C ILE A 444 -3.98 5.93 -19.99
N GLY A 445 -4.27 6.49 -18.83
CA GLY A 445 -5.43 6.10 -18.03
C GLY A 445 -6.71 6.66 -18.63
N VAL A 446 -7.73 5.83 -18.76
CA VAL A 446 -9.09 6.23 -19.15
C VAL A 446 -10.09 5.74 -18.10
N PRO A 447 -11.21 6.46 -17.89
CA PRO A 447 -12.23 6.04 -16.92
C PRO A 447 -12.79 4.65 -17.23
N ASP A 448 -13.05 3.86 -16.20
CA ASP A 448 -13.67 2.54 -16.26
C ASP A 448 -14.64 2.37 -15.09
N GLU A 449 -15.83 1.82 -15.36
CA GLU A 449 -16.87 1.69 -14.35
C GLU A 449 -16.55 0.68 -13.25
N VAL A 450 -15.70 -0.32 -13.54
CA VAL A 450 -15.36 -1.40 -12.60
C VAL A 450 -14.05 -1.10 -11.87
N TRP A 451 -13.04 -0.64 -12.60
CA TRP A 451 -11.67 -0.49 -12.13
C TRP A 451 -11.30 0.94 -11.71
N GLY A 452 -12.22 1.91 -11.87
CA GLY A 452 -11.96 3.33 -11.68
C GLY A 452 -11.27 3.92 -12.92
N GLU A 453 -10.05 3.47 -13.20
CA GLU A 453 -9.34 3.75 -14.45
C GLU A 453 -8.71 2.45 -14.99
N VAL A 454 -8.51 2.41 -16.32
CA VAL A 454 -7.80 1.32 -17.00
C VAL A 454 -6.84 1.88 -18.05
N GLY A 455 -5.82 1.12 -18.38
CA GLY A 455 -4.89 1.48 -19.44
C GLY A 455 -5.55 1.41 -20.81
N HIS A 456 -5.44 2.50 -21.59
CA HIS A 456 -5.69 2.52 -23.02
C HIS A 456 -4.35 2.62 -23.74
N ALA A 457 -4.00 1.56 -24.48
CA ALA A 457 -2.76 1.51 -25.24
C ALA A 457 -2.98 2.03 -26.66
N PHE A 458 -2.18 3.02 -27.06
CA PHE A 458 -2.05 3.48 -28.43
C PHE A 458 -0.79 2.85 -29.01
N VAL A 459 -0.92 2.14 -30.13
CA VAL A 459 0.15 1.28 -30.67
C VAL A 459 0.44 1.64 -32.12
N ILE A 460 1.72 1.86 -32.44
CA ILE A 460 2.23 1.93 -33.80
C ILE A 460 2.84 0.57 -34.12
N VAL A 461 2.33 -0.07 -35.17
CA VAL A 461 2.79 -1.39 -35.62
C VAL A 461 3.91 -1.19 -36.64
N LYS A 462 4.96 -2.03 -36.57
CA LYS A 462 6.05 -2.01 -37.55
C LYS A 462 5.55 -2.29 -38.96
N GLU A 463 6.15 -1.67 -39.92
CA GLU A 463 5.82 -1.86 -41.34
C GLU A 463 5.91 -3.37 -41.73
N GLY A 464 4.90 -3.84 -42.43
CA GLY A 464 4.83 -5.25 -42.82
C GLY A 464 4.36 -6.22 -41.74
N SER A 465 4.13 -5.74 -40.49
CA SER A 465 3.59 -6.55 -39.41
C SER A 465 2.07 -6.38 -39.26
N THR A 466 1.40 -7.43 -38.78
CA THR A 466 0.00 -7.38 -38.36
C THR A 466 -0.07 -7.67 -36.87
N LEU A 467 -0.94 -6.99 -36.13
CA LEU A 467 -1.10 -7.15 -34.69
C LEU A 467 -2.56 -6.90 -34.31
N LYS A 468 -3.12 -7.75 -33.45
CA LYS A 468 -4.49 -7.62 -32.93
C LYS A 468 -4.45 -7.06 -31.50
N ALA A 469 -5.54 -6.44 -31.07
CA ALA A 469 -5.64 -5.88 -29.71
C ALA A 469 -5.43 -6.95 -28.62
N GLU A 470 -5.99 -8.14 -28.83
CA GLU A 470 -5.86 -9.26 -27.90
C GLU A 470 -4.40 -9.73 -27.75
N GLU A 471 -3.61 -9.67 -28.83
CA GLU A 471 -2.19 -10.04 -28.81
C GLU A 471 -1.35 -9.02 -28.03
N VAL A 472 -1.67 -7.73 -28.13
CA VAL A 472 -1.04 -6.68 -27.32
C VAL A 472 -1.33 -6.92 -25.85
N ILE A 473 -2.59 -7.16 -25.49
CA ILE A 473 -2.99 -7.38 -24.09
C ILE A 473 -2.37 -8.67 -23.55
N SER A 474 -2.47 -9.76 -24.30
CA SER A 474 -1.94 -11.07 -23.87
C SER A 474 -0.43 -11.11 -23.73
N PHE A 475 0.29 -10.22 -24.43
CA PHE A 475 1.74 -10.10 -24.26
C PHE A 475 2.15 -9.67 -22.84
N CYS A 476 1.25 -9.04 -22.08
CA CYS A 476 1.48 -8.72 -20.67
C CYS A 476 1.47 -9.97 -19.78
N ASN A 477 0.87 -11.08 -20.24
CA ASN A 477 0.74 -12.29 -19.43
C ASN A 477 2.10 -12.86 -19.02
N GLY A 478 2.25 -13.19 -17.74
CA GLY A 478 3.50 -13.65 -17.14
C GLY A 478 4.62 -12.59 -17.05
N ARG A 479 4.36 -11.34 -17.49
CA ARG A 479 5.33 -10.23 -17.45
C ARG A 479 4.92 -9.11 -16.54
N LEU A 480 3.61 -8.86 -16.42
CA LEU A 480 3.02 -7.83 -15.57
C LEU A 480 1.83 -8.39 -14.79
N ALA A 481 1.55 -7.80 -13.65
CA ALA A 481 0.34 -8.09 -12.89
C ALA A 481 -0.93 -7.70 -13.70
N CYS A 482 -2.02 -8.47 -13.56
CA CYS A 482 -3.21 -8.34 -14.39
C CYS A 482 -3.88 -6.97 -14.34
N TYR A 483 -3.80 -6.26 -13.19
CA TYR A 483 -4.37 -4.92 -13.04
C TYR A 483 -3.62 -3.85 -13.85
N LYS A 484 -2.38 -4.14 -14.29
CA LYS A 484 -1.56 -3.26 -15.15
C LYS A 484 -1.84 -3.42 -16.64
N TRP A 485 -2.55 -4.50 -17.03
CA TRP A 485 -2.80 -4.78 -18.44
C TRP A 485 -3.75 -3.73 -19.03
N PRO A 486 -3.43 -3.16 -20.20
CA PRO A 486 -4.36 -2.28 -20.86
C PRO A 486 -5.65 -3.05 -21.20
N LYS A 487 -6.79 -2.38 -21.03
CA LYS A 487 -8.10 -2.95 -21.38
C LYS A 487 -8.61 -2.49 -22.73
N GLN A 488 -7.98 -1.42 -23.25
CA GLN A 488 -8.31 -0.86 -24.57
C GLN A 488 -7.04 -0.73 -25.39
N VAL A 489 -7.15 -0.96 -26.70
CA VAL A 489 -6.04 -0.82 -27.64
C VAL A 489 -6.54 -0.08 -28.89
N THR A 490 -5.83 0.98 -29.28
CA THR A 490 -6.06 1.70 -30.53
C THR A 490 -4.78 1.69 -31.35
N PHE A 491 -4.88 1.30 -32.62
CA PHE A 491 -3.76 1.37 -33.56
C PHE A 491 -3.68 2.73 -34.22
N SER A 492 -2.50 3.33 -34.21
CA SER A 492 -2.21 4.65 -34.77
C SER A 492 -1.07 4.56 -35.79
N ARG A 493 -1.07 5.47 -36.75
CA ARG A 493 0.04 5.59 -37.71
C ARG A 493 1.17 6.43 -37.16
N GLU A 494 0.83 7.42 -36.34
CA GLU A 494 1.79 8.35 -35.72
C GLU A 494 1.25 8.87 -34.37
N PHE A 495 2.13 9.37 -33.52
CA PHE A 495 1.76 10.05 -32.28
C PHE A 495 1.99 11.55 -32.35
N PRO A 496 1.10 12.36 -31.74
CA PRO A 496 1.38 13.78 -31.56
C PRO A 496 2.60 13.94 -30.64
N ARG A 497 3.63 14.66 -31.12
CA ARG A 497 4.90 14.84 -30.39
C ARG A 497 5.19 16.32 -30.11
N THR A 498 6.01 16.55 -29.08
CA THR A 498 6.63 17.85 -28.84
C THR A 498 7.79 18.08 -29.81
N SER A 499 8.32 19.33 -29.89
CA SER A 499 9.53 19.65 -30.64
C SER A 499 10.77 18.84 -30.25
N LEU A 500 10.77 18.25 -29.04
CA LEU A 500 11.82 17.35 -28.52
C LEU A 500 11.49 15.86 -28.72
N GLY A 501 10.47 15.51 -29.51
CA GLY A 501 10.12 14.15 -29.86
C GLY A 501 9.28 13.41 -28.79
N LYS A 502 8.94 14.01 -27.64
CA LYS A 502 8.09 13.38 -26.62
C LYS A 502 6.64 13.30 -27.07
N VAL A 503 6.00 12.14 -26.87
CA VAL A 503 4.58 11.95 -27.12
C VAL A 503 3.73 12.86 -26.20
N ARG A 504 2.80 13.60 -26.80
CA ARG A 504 1.84 14.45 -26.08
C ARG A 504 0.63 13.62 -25.66
N LYS A 505 0.77 12.86 -24.57
CA LYS A 505 -0.28 11.94 -24.08
C LYS A 505 -1.63 12.62 -23.85
N GLY A 506 -1.64 13.89 -23.43
CA GLY A 506 -2.88 14.64 -23.28
C GLY A 506 -3.69 14.80 -24.57
N MET A 507 -3.03 14.74 -25.75
CA MET A 507 -3.68 14.81 -27.04
C MET A 507 -4.19 13.44 -27.55
N LEU A 508 -3.82 12.34 -26.88
CA LEU A 508 -4.35 11.00 -27.14
C LEU A 508 -5.71 10.74 -26.46
N LYS A 509 -6.13 11.63 -25.56
CA LYS A 509 -7.41 11.50 -24.82
C LYS A 509 -8.63 12.01 -25.60
N GLN A 510 -8.46 12.56 -26.79
CA GLN A 510 -9.59 12.99 -27.64
C GLN A 510 -9.93 11.85 -28.61
N PRO A 511 -11.24 11.49 -28.74
CA PRO A 511 -11.70 10.54 -29.74
C PRO A 511 -11.46 11.04 -31.18
#